data_f523a1dc6c93b4079b8295f201c52cc7
#
_entry.id   f523a1dc6c93b4079b8295f201c52cc7
#
_cell.length_a   1.000
_cell.length_b   1.000
_cell.length_c   1.000
_cell.angle_alpha   90.00
_cell.angle_beta   90.00
_cell.angle_gamma   90.00
#
_symmetry.space_group_name_H-M   'P 1'
#
loop_
_entity.id
_entity.type
_entity.pdbx_description
1 polymer ?
#
loop_
_entity_poly.entity_id
_entity_poly.type
_entity_poly.pdbx_seq_one_letter_code
_entity_poly.pdbx_strand_id
1 'polypeptide(L)'
;MTSFAPSEDVRRQLIETLVTTCEQRFYDPQLHGVSVRDLLGREQSRLLRTSTFTTDINTLLARLEAYPVEFGHESERRVGLWKAIKCSFFRWNGAWIFQDVLIGGHARAAGVRSGAALIAIDDTEAGDSDIPRFRPSARVKVTFKNPGESEQSFEFDPTEKEDENKTQYVEHRRLDERVGYIRVSKFPGILGMGIAKEIDSAIRALRNPDALVIDMRGNLGSVGAGNLRLMSYLTPDRIPVGYSLTRARAQQGYRREELAQFTEIPRSKLLAPLTLLRFKDGDKSITVVTEGLGKKSFHGRIVMLVNEHTISGGEIVAGFASDHKLATLVGSPTAGKLLGWASISVGHECFLTLPTVNYVTWEGRTFERTGVIPDHHVPFSPEAAIGGIDNQLAAAAELARTL
;
A
#
# COMPACT_ATOMS: atom_id res chain seq x y z
N MET A 1 26.93 -17.45 -3.65
CA MET A 1 27.08 -16.14 -2.93
C MET A 1 27.12 -16.45 -1.45
N THR A 2 28.14 -15.98 -0.73
CA THR A 2 28.26 -16.17 0.72
C THR A 2 27.14 -15.39 1.41
N SER A 3 26.38 -16.06 2.27
CA SER A 3 25.39 -15.45 3.15
C SER A 3 26.07 -14.41 4.04
N PHE A 4 25.37 -13.33 4.40
CA PHE A 4 25.88 -12.33 5.33
C PHE A 4 26.18 -12.98 6.69
N ALA A 5 27.47 -13.10 7.00
CA ALA A 5 27.97 -13.72 8.21
C ALA A 5 28.90 -12.75 8.96
N PRO A 6 28.35 -11.80 9.72
CA PRO A 6 29.14 -10.79 10.42
C PRO A 6 29.96 -11.38 11.57
N SER A 7 31.13 -10.79 11.85
CA SER A 7 31.95 -11.13 13.01
C SER A 7 31.21 -10.83 14.32
N GLU A 8 31.68 -11.40 15.43
CA GLU A 8 31.06 -11.17 16.74
C GLU A 8 31.00 -9.68 17.12
N ASP A 9 32.08 -8.94 16.84
CA ASP A 9 32.14 -7.49 17.13
C ASP A 9 31.12 -6.69 16.28
N VAL A 10 31.00 -7.02 15.00
CA VAL A 10 29.99 -6.42 14.12
C VAL A 10 28.58 -6.73 14.60
N ARG A 11 28.30 -7.96 15.02
CA ARG A 11 26.99 -8.33 15.58
C ARG A 11 26.67 -7.54 16.83
N ARG A 12 27.62 -7.35 17.73
CA ARG A 12 27.48 -6.54 18.95
C ARG A 12 27.10 -5.11 18.62
N GLN A 13 27.80 -4.49 17.68
CA GLN A 13 27.51 -3.14 17.20
C GLN A 13 26.11 -3.04 16.56
N LEU A 14 25.76 -4.00 15.72
CA LEU A 14 24.45 -4.05 15.08
C LEU A 14 23.32 -4.18 16.11
N ILE A 15 23.45 -5.07 17.11
CA ILE A 15 22.45 -5.22 18.17
C ILE A 15 22.21 -3.92 18.89
N GLU A 16 23.28 -3.20 19.31
CA GLU A 16 23.14 -1.91 20.01
C GLU A 16 22.50 -0.84 19.11
N THR A 17 22.92 -0.78 17.84
CA THR A 17 22.33 0.15 16.86
C THR A 17 20.86 -0.16 16.58
N LEU A 18 20.48 -1.42 16.49
CA LEU A 18 19.09 -1.84 16.31
C LEU A 18 18.21 -1.40 17.49
N VAL A 19 18.69 -1.65 18.73
CA VAL A 19 18.00 -1.20 19.96
C VAL A 19 17.78 0.31 19.91
N THR A 20 18.85 1.07 19.72
CA THR A 20 18.82 2.54 19.69
C THR A 20 17.88 3.05 18.57
N THR A 21 17.95 2.44 17.40
CA THR A 21 17.12 2.83 16.26
C THR A 21 15.62 2.55 16.53
N CYS A 22 15.28 1.41 17.09
CA CYS A 22 13.90 1.12 17.49
C CYS A 22 13.41 2.11 18.54
N GLU A 23 14.19 2.33 19.60
CA GLU A 23 13.83 3.24 20.69
C GLU A 23 13.67 4.70 20.26
N GLN A 24 14.37 5.13 19.19
CA GLN A 24 14.33 6.51 18.71
C GLN A 24 13.35 6.73 17.55
N ARG A 25 13.11 5.73 16.72
CA ARG A 25 12.45 5.91 15.41
C ARG A 25 11.12 5.20 15.26
N PHE A 26 10.83 4.17 16.07
CA PHE A 26 9.54 3.50 16.01
C PHE A 26 8.42 4.49 16.37
N TYR A 27 7.30 4.46 15.66
CA TYR A 27 6.23 5.46 15.78
C TYR A 27 5.61 5.54 17.18
N ASP A 28 5.43 4.38 17.83
CA ASP A 28 4.93 4.32 19.21
C ASP A 28 6.09 4.48 20.20
N PRO A 29 6.09 5.51 21.03
CA PRO A 29 7.11 5.71 22.05
C PRO A 29 7.27 4.55 23.03
N GLN A 30 6.22 3.77 23.24
CA GLN A 30 6.21 2.62 24.16
C GLN A 30 6.54 1.30 23.45
N LEU A 31 6.81 1.30 22.13
CA LEU A 31 7.13 0.11 21.34
C LEU A 31 6.11 -1.03 21.55
N HIS A 32 4.83 -0.70 21.64
CA HIS A 32 3.74 -1.63 21.97
C HIS A 32 3.97 -2.39 23.31
N GLY A 33 4.69 -1.79 24.25
CA GLY A 33 5.06 -2.41 25.53
C GLY A 33 6.24 -3.40 25.45
N VAL A 34 6.92 -3.50 24.29
CA VAL A 34 8.06 -4.39 24.10
C VAL A 34 9.36 -3.64 24.41
N SER A 35 10.12 -4.11 25.40
CA SER A 35 11.50 -3.67 25.59
C SER A 35 12.41 -4.37 24.59
N VAL A 36 12.74 -3.71 23.48
CA VAL A 36 13.66 -4.24 22.46
C VAL A 36 15.05 -4.46 23.08
N ARG A 37 15.46 -3.60 24.01
CA ARG A 37 16.73 -3.73 24.73
C ARG A 37 16.79 -5.03 25.55
N ASP A 38 15.75 -5.33 26.32
CA ASP A 38 15.71 -6.56 27.09
C ASP A 38 15.59 -7.79 26.21
N LEU A 39 14.80 -7.65 25.12
CA LEU A 39 14.55 -8.73 24.17
C LEU A 39 15.83 -9.18 23.47
N LEU A 40 16.60 -8.25 22.91
CA LEU A 40 17.85 -8.54 22.24
C LEU A 40 18.98 -8.83 23.25
N GLY A 41 18.96 -8.18 24.42
CA GLY A 41 19.94 -8.39 25.49
C GLY A 41 19.92 -9.79 26.05
N ARG A 42 18.74 -10.37 26.34
CA ARG A 42 18.58 -11.76 26.83
C ARG A 42 19.12 -12.78 25.83
N GLU A 43 18.97 -12.52 24.54
CA GLU A 43 19.40 -13.41 23.46
C GLU A 43 20.81 -13.12 22.95
N GLN A 44 21.50 -12.11 23.47
CA GLN A 44 22.77 -11.60 22.93
C GLN A 44 23.82 -12.71 22.77
N SER A 45 24.02 -13.54 23.79
CA SER A 45 25.01 -14.63 23.77
C SER A 45 24.73 -15.63 22.63
N ARG A 46 23.45 -15.91 22.34
CA ARG A 46 23.02 -16.75 21.23
C ARG A 46 23.22 -16.05 19.89
N LEU A 47 22.79 -14.80 19.79
CA LEU A 47 22.87 -13.98 18.58
C LEU A 47 24.32 -13.77 18.11
N LEU A 48 25.27 -13.64 19.03
CA LEU A 48 26.68 -13.49 18.70
C LEU A 48 27.28 -14.71 18.03
N ARG A 49 26.72 -15.91 18.23
CA ARG A 49 27.25 -17.20 17.75
C ARG A 49 26.40 -17.90 16.71
N THR A 50 25.18 -17.45 16.47
CA THR A 50 24.24 -18.08 15.53
C THR A 50 24.74 -18.02 14.08
N SER A 51 24.40 -19.03 13.28
CA SER A 51 24.60 -19.02 11.83
C SER A 51 23.47 -18.31 11.07
N THR A 52 22.36 -17.99 11.76
CA THR A 52 21.11 -17.43 11.20
C THR A 52 20.81 -16.04 11.77
N PHE A 53 21.84 -15.19 11.91
CA PHE A 53 21.76 -13.89 12.60
C PHE A 53 20.61 -13.01 12.10
N THR A 54 20.49 -12.80 10.78
CA THR A 54 19.41 -11.98 10.18
C THR A 54 18.03 -12.55 10.51
N THR A 55 17.84 -13.86 10.37
CA THR A 55 16.57 -14.54 10.66
C THR A 55 16.21 -14.45 12.14
N ASP A 56 17.19 -14.67 13.02
CA ASP A 56 16.98 -14.60 14.47
C ASP A 56 16.60 -13.21 14.94
N ILE A 57 17.27 -12.17 14.43
CA ILE A 57 16.90 -10.76 14.69
C ILE A 57 15.48 -10.49 14.24
N ASN A 58 15.11 -10.86 13.01
CA ASN A 58 13.76 -10.64 12.50
C ASN A 58 12.70 -11.39 13.31
N THR A 59 12.98 -12.60 13.76
CA THR A 59 12.09 -13.36 14.65
C THR A 59 11.83 -12.62 15.98
N LEU A 60 12.85 -12.00 16.54
CA LEU A 60 12.72 -11.21 17.77
C LEU A 60 11.97 -9.90 17.51
N LEU A 61 12.33 -9.17 16.46
CA LEU A 61 11.69 -7.90 16.10
C LEU A 61 10.21 -8.07 15.70
N ALA A 62 9.79 -9.24 15.23
CA ALA A 62 8.38 -9.54 14.94
C ALA A 62 7.47 -9.37 16.18
N ARG A 63 8.02 -9.42 17.40
CA ARG A 63 7.28 -9.15 18.65
C ARG A 63 6.82 -7.70 18.78
N LEU A 64 7.35 -6.78 17.98
CA LEU A 64 6.82 -5.41 17.89
C LEU A 64 5.41 -5.38 17.27
N GLU A 65 5.00 -6.48 16.64
CA GLU A 65 3.67 -6.66 16.06
C GLU A 65 3.22 -5.48 15.16
N ALA A 66 4.14 -4.96 14.37
CA ALA A 66 3.91 -3.88 13.43
C ALA A 66 4.48 -4.24 12.05
N TYR A 67 3.95 -3.61 10.98
CA TYR A 67 4.39 -3.86 9.62
C TYR A 67 4.74 -2.54 8.90
N PRO A 68 5.85 -2.50 8.14
CA PRO A 68 6.92 -3.52 8.07
C PRO A 68 7.92 -3.37 9.20
N VAL A 69 8.41 -4.48 9.75
CA VAL A 69 9.61 -4.52 10.59
C VAL A 69 10.55 -5.55 10.00
N GLU A 70 11.69 -5.12 9.45
CA GLU A 70 12.63 -6.00 8.75
C GLU A 70 14.06 -5.49 8.92
N PHE A 71 14.93 -6.36 9.46
CA PHE A 71 16.37 -6.19 9.45
C PHE A 71 16.97 -7.00 8.29
N GLY A 72 17.92 -6.42 7.56
CA GLY A 72 18.58 -7.11 6.46
C GLY A 72 19.93 -6.49 6.08
N HIS A 73 20.67 -7.21 5.23
CA HIS A 73 21.88 -6.75 4.60
C HIS A 73 21.63 -6.50 3.11
N GLU A 74 22.23 -5.44 2.53
CA GLU A 74 21.96 -5.05 1.13
C GLU A 74 22.26 -6.17 0.11
N SER A 75 23.28 -7.01 0.36
CA SER A 75 23.60 -8.14 -0.54
C SER A 75 22.52 -9.24 -0.55
N GLU A 76 21.69 -9.33 0.48
CA GLU A 76 20.61 -10.31 0.63
C GLU A 76 19.23 -9.71 0.31
N ARG A 77 19.20 -8.44 -0.04
CA ARG A 77 17.95 -7.72 -0.27
C ARG A 77 17.13 -8.38 -1.38
N ARG A 78 15.87 -8.67 -1.03
CA ARG A 78 14.88 -9.16 -2.00
C ARG A 78 13.68 -8.23 -2.01
N VAL A 79 13.21 -7.94 -3.21
CA VAL A 79 12.06 -7.03 -3.41
C VAL A 79 10.86 -7.86 -3.83
N GLY A 80 9.69 -7.52 -3.29
CA GLY A 80 8.44 -8.15 -3.71
C GLY A 80 8.12 -7.84 -5.18
N LEU A 81 7.92 -8.89 -5.97
CA LEU A 81 7.60 -8.75 -7.40
C LEU A 81 6.35 -7.91 -7.63
N TRP A 82 5.35 -8.05 -6.77
CA TRP A 82 4.07 -7.36 -6.84
C TRP A 82 4.18 -5.84 -7.00
N LYS A 83 5.12 -5.22 -6.27
CA LYS A 83 5.33 -3.77 -6.33
C LYS A 83 6.04 -3.33 -7.61
N ALA A 84 7.03 -4.12 -8.05
CA ALA A 84 7.84 -3.79 -9.22
C ALA A 84 7.02 -3.84 -10.52
N ILE A 85 6.16 -4.84 -10.69
CA ILE A 85 5.37 -5.03 -11.90
C ILE A 85 3.90 -4.59 -11.76
N LYS A 86 3.52 -4.03 -10.60
CA LYS A 86 2.17 -3.54 -10.23
C LYS A 86 1.09 -4.59 -10.45
N CYS A 87 1.16 -5.63 -9.67
CA CYS A 87 0.16 -6.69 -9.62
C CYS A 87 -0.01 -7.20 -8.19
N SER A 88 -0.96 -8.08 -7.96
CA SER A 88 -1.04 -8.89 -6.76
C SER A 88 -1.09 -10.37 -7.10
N PHE A 89 -0.82 -11.21 -6.12
CA PHE A 89 -0.76 -12.65 -6.30
C PHE A 89 -1.64 -13.37 -5.28
N PHE A 90 -2.23 -14.45 -5.72
CA PHE A 90 -2.98 -15.38 -4.90
C PHE A 90 -2.37 -16.77 -4.98
N ARG A 91 -2.21 -17.47 -3.85
CA ARG A 91 -1.69 -18.84 -3.84
C ARG A 91 -2.83 -19.82 -4.02
N TRP A 92 -2.80 -20.61 -5.09
CA TRP A 92 -3.85 -21.58 -5.41
C TRP A 92 -3.26 -22.85 -5.99
N ASN A 93 -3.64 -24.00 -5.42
CA ASN A 93 -3.16 -25.33 -5.84
C ASN A 93 -1.64 -25.42 -6.05
N GLY A 94 -0.88 -24.83 -5.15
CA GLY A 94 0.59 -24.86 -5.24
C GLY A 94 1.19 -23.87 -6.25
N ALA A 95 0.39 -23.10 -6.99
CA ALA A 95 0.86 -22.09 -7.95
C ALA A 95 0.58 -20.65 -7.47
N TRP A 96 1.35 -19.70 -7.97
CA TRP A 96 1.08 -18.28 -7.82
C TRP A 96 0.23 -17.79 -8.99
N ILE A 97 -0.97 -17.28 -8.71
CA ILE A 97 -1.90 -16.74 -9.70
C ILE A 97 -1.91 -15.22 -9.60
N PHE A 98 -1.82 -14.53 -10.74
CA PHE A 98 -2.02 -13.09 -10.81
C PHE A 98 -3.48 -12.77 -10.48
N GLN A 99 -3.70 -12.04 -9.38
CA GLN A 99 -5.03 -11.66 -8.94
C GLN A 99 -5.41 -10.29 -9.53
N ASP A 100 -4.69 -9.24 -9.15
CA ASP A 100 -4.86 -7.90 -9.71
C ASP A 100 -3.72 -7.58 -10.67
N VAL A 101 -4.05 -7.11 -11.86
CA VAL A 101 -3.08 -6.62 -12.84
C VAL A 101 -3.38 -5.16 -13.11
N LEU A 102 -2.54 -4.27 -12.59
CA LEU A 102 -2.84 -2.84 -12.50
C LEU A 102 -2.34 -2.09 -13.73
N ILE A 103 -3.08 -1.03 -14.12
CA ILE A 103 -2.66 -0.10 -15.16
C ILE A 103 -1.34 0.59 -14.79
N GLY A 104 -0.55 0.90 -15.79
CA GLY A 104 0.78 1.52 -15.62
C GLY A 104 1.83 0.55 -15.08
N GLY A 105 1.55 -0.76 -15.00
CA GLY A 105 2.49 -1.81 -14.58
C GLY A 105 3.06 -2.61 -15.75
N HIS A 106 4.26 -3.17 -15.56
CA HIS A 106 4.93 -4.02 -16.54
C HIS A 106 4.12 -5.27 -16.88
N ALA A 107 3.47 -5.88 -15.87
CA ALA A 107 2.60 -7.05 -16.08
C ALA A 107 1.44 -6.71 -17.04
N ARG A 108 0.76 -5.57 -16.84
CA ARG A 108 -0.33 -5.11 -17.71
C ARG A 108 0.15 -4.83 -19.13
N ALA A 109 1.29 -4.15 -19.26
CA ALA A 109 1.90 -3.84 -20.56
C ALA A 109 2.31 -5.10 -21.33
N ALA A 110 2.71 -6.16 -20.65
CA ALA A 110 3.05 -7.46 -21.22
C ALA A 110 1.83 -8.35 -21.54
N GLY A 111 0.59 -7.88 -21.29
CA GLY A 111 -0.60 -8.65 -21.58
C GLY A 111 -0.95 -9.72 -20.55
N VAL A 112 -0.36 -9.67 -19.35
CA VAL A 112 -0.78 -10.54 -18.22
C VAL A 112 -2.22 -10.24 -17.87
N ARG A 113 -3.01 -11.28 -17.63
CA ARG A 113 -4.40 -11.18 -17.19
C ARG A 113 -4.60 -11.76 -15.78
N SER A 114 -5.61 -11.30 -15.08
CA SER A 114 -6.08 -11.97 -13.86
C SER A 114 -6.38 -13.45 -14.17
N GLY A 115 -5.99 -14.34 -13.27
CA GLY A 115 -6.05 -15.80 -13.50
C GLY A 115 -4.82 -16.39 -14.20
N ALA A 116 -3.87 -15.59 -14.69
CA ALA A 116 -2.60 -16.08 -15.22
C ALA A 116 -1.76 -16.72 -14.12
N ALA A 117 -0.99 -17.77 -14.45
CA ALA A 117 -0.02 -18.37 -13.54
C ALA A 117 1.35 -17.70 -13.67
N LEU A 118 2.01 -17.41 -12.56
CA LEU A 118 3.43 -17.06 -12.51
C LEU A 118 4.24 -18.36 -12.57
N ILE A 119 5.09 -18.51 -13.58
CA ILE A 119 5.88 -19.73 -13.80
C ILE A 119 7.28 -19.59 -13.21
N ALA A 120 7.99 -18.52 -13.57
CA ALA A 120 9.37 -18.33 -13.12
C ALA A 120 9.76 -16.85 -13.01
N ILE A 121 10.77 -16.58 -12.19
CA ILE A 121 11.49 -15.32 -12.07
C ILE A 121 12.97 -15.60 -12.30
N ASP A 122 13.60 -14.96 -13.30
CA ASP A 122 14.99 -15.19 -13.71
C ASP A 122 15.28 -16.70 -13.93
N ASP A 123 14.41 -17.36 -14.68
CA ASP A 123 14.45 -18.79 -14.97
C ASP A 123 14.45 -19.73 -13.73
N THR A 124 14.16 -19.17 -12.55
CA THR A 124 13.93 -19.93 -11.33
C THR A 124 12.43 -20.08 -11.13
N GLU A 125 11.95 -21.31 -10.98
CA GLU A 125 10.55 -21.60 -10.72
C GLU A 125 10.05 -20.80 -9.52
N ALA A 126 8.86 -20.24 -9.63
CA ALA A 126 8.23 -19.48 -8.55
C ALA A 126 7.83 -20.43 -7.41
N GLY A 127 8.74 -20.63 -6.47
CA GLY A 127 8.64 -21.63 -5.42
C GLY A 127 7.66 -21.28 -4.29
N ASP A 128 7.78 -22.02 -3.17
CA ASP A 128 6.89 -21.97 -1.99
C ASP A 128 7.16 -20.83 -1.00
N SER A 129 7.79 -19.72 -1.44
CA SER A 129 7.98 -18.53 -0.60
C SER A 129 6.64 -17.87 -0.26
N ASP A 130 6.59 -17.12 0.84
CA ASP A 130 5.37 -16.41 1.29
C ASP A 130 4.78 -15.46 0.25
N ILE A 131 5.65 -14.86 -0.58
CA ILE A 131 5.28 -14.00 -1.73
C ILE A 131 6.37 -14.10 -2.81
N PRO A 132 6.05 -13.94 -4.11
CA PRO A 132 7.06 -13.87 -5.16
C PRO A 132 8.02 -12.70 -4.92
N ARG A 133 9.31 -12.99 -4.82
CA ARG A 133 10.41 -12.03 -4.60
C ARG A 133 11.53 -12.25 -5.58
N PHE A 134 12.25 -11.19 -5.91
CA PHE A 134 13.44 -11.24 -6.75
C PHE A 134 14.61 -10.48 -6.12
N ARG A 135 15.83 -10.74 -6.58
CA ARG A 135 16.98 -9.90 -6.25
C ARG A 135 17.07 -8.76 -7.24
N PRO A 136 17.23 -7.50 -6.79
CA PRO A 136 17.44 -6.39 -7.70
C PRO A 136 18.68 -6.66 -8.59
N SER A 137 18.47 -6.70 -9.89
CA SER A 137 19.49 -6.85 -10.93
C SER A 137 19.20 -5.83 -12.03
N ALA A 138 20.10 -5.69 -13.01
CA ALA A 138 19.89 -4.75 -14.11
C ALA A 138 18.65 -5.09 -14.97
N ARG A 139 18.29 -6.37 -15.02
CA ARG A 139 17.08 -6.85 -15.69
C ARG A 139 16.54 -8.06 -14.93
N VAL A 140 15.22 -8.15 -14.88
CA VAL A 140 14.49 -9.27 -14.27
C VAL A 140 13.53 -9.81 -15.31
N LYS A 141 13.60 -11.10 -15.58
CA LYS A 141 12.72 -11.82 -16.49
C LYS A 141 11.57 -12.45 -15.69
N VAL A 142 10.34 -12.24 -16.12
CA VAL A 142 9.16 -12.87 -15.55
C VAL A 142 8.51 -13.75 -16.60
N THR A 143 8.38 -15.04 -16.31
CA THR A 143 7.67 -16.01 -17.14
C THR A 143 6.28 -16.27 -16.54
N PHE A 144 5.27 -16.19 -17.37
CA PHE A 144 3.86 -16.36 -16.98
C PHE A 144 3.09 -17.13 -18.05
N LYS A 145 1.91 -17.61 -17.67
CA LYS A 145 0.98 -18.31 -18.58
C LYS A 145 -0.43 -17.81 -18.36
N ASN A 146 -0.98 -17.12 -19.37
CA ASN A 146 -2.39 -16.78 -19.38
C ASN A 146 -3.26 -18.03 -19.54
N PRO A 147 -4.49 -18.03 -19.02
CA PRO A 147 -5.42 -19.15 -19.23
C PRO A 147 -5.62 -19.46 -20.72
N GLY A 148 -5.44 -20.72 -21.10
CA GLY A 148 -5.61 -21.18 -22.47
C GLY A 148 -4.48 -20.81 -23.45
N GLU A 149 -3.41 -20.17 -23.01
CA GLU A 149 -2.29 -19.75 -23.85
C GLU A 149 -1.01 -20.55 -23.52
N SER A 150 0.01 -20.42 -24.38
CA SER A 150 1.36 -20.89 -24.09
C SER A 150 2.07 -19.96 -23.11
N GLU A 151 3.20 -20.41 -22.56
CA GLU A 151 4.08 -19.60 -21.73
C GLU A 151 4.62 -18.41 -22.50
N GLN A 152 4.66 -17.27 -21.83
CA GLN A 152 5.19 -16.01 -22.34
C GLN A 152 6.12 -15.40 -21.29
N SER A 153 6.96 -14.48 -21.69
CA SER A 153 7.83 -13.78 -20.75
C SER A 153 7.97 -12.31 -21.12
N PHE A 154 8.28 -11.50 -20.13
CA PHE A 154 8.70 -10.11 -20.28
C PHE A 154 9.88 -9.80 -19.36
N GLU A 155 10.61 -8.76 -19.71
CA GLU A 155 11.72 -8.26 -18.88
C GLU A 155 11.41 -6.84 -18.43
N PHE A 156 11.91 -6.48 -17.25
CA PHE A 156 11.87 -5.11 -16.76
C PHE A 156 13.16 -4.77 -16.00
N ASP A 157 13.48 -3.50 -15.93
CA ASP A 157 14.58 -2.97 -15.10
C ASP A 157 14.02 -2.44 -13.77
N PRO A 158 14.26 -3.10 -12.64
CA PRO A 158 13.75 -2.67 -11.34
C PRO A 158 14.43 -1.38 -10.81
N THR A 159 15.51 -0.93 -11.46
CA THR A 159 16.23 0.32 -11.10
C THR A 159 15.69 1.53 -11.87
N GLU A 160 14.91 1.30 -12.92
CA GLU A 160 14.27 2.36 -13.68
C GLU A 160 13.24 3.09 -12.81
N LYS A 161 13.42 4.40 -12.70
CA LYS A 161 12.48 5.23 -11.96
C LYS A 161 11.20 5.44 -12.78
N GLU A 162 10.09 5.15 -12.16
CA GLU A 162 8.78 5.42 -12.74
C GLU A 162 8.60 6.92 -13.02
N ASP A 163 8.32 7.29 -14.27
CA ASP A 163 7.91 8.65 -14.61
C ASP A 163 6.43 8.84 -14.27
N GLU A 164 6.18 9.34 -13.06
CA GLU A 164 4.83 9.57 -12.55
C GLU A 164 4.00 10.55 -13.42
N ASN A 165 4.63 11.34 -14.29
CA ASN A 165 3.91 12.24 -15.19
C ASN A 165 3.44 11.54 -16.48
N LYS A 166 4.03 10.42 -16.84
CA LYS A 166 3.67 9.63 -18.04
C LYS A 166 2.87 8.38 -17.71
N THR A 167 2.94 7.92 -16.44
CA THR A 167 2.24 6.71 -16.02
C THR A 167 0.79 7.03 -15.72
N GLN A 168 -0.12 6.26 -16.27
CA GLN A 168 -1.54 6.33 -15.96
C GLN A 168 -1.85 5.48 -14.72
N TYR A 169 -2.66 6.00 -13.80
CA TYR A 169 -3.05 5.34 -12.55
C TYR A 169 -4.54 5.13 -12.40
N VAL A 170 -5.34 5.74 -13.27
CA VAL A 170 -6.81 5.67 -13.22
C VAL A 170 -7.35 5.06 -14.50
N GLU A 171 -8.08 3.96 -14.36
CA GLU A 171 -8.93 3.40 -15.42
C GLU A 171 -10.37 3.81 -15.18
N HIS A 172 -11.12 4.05 -16.25
CA HIS A 172 -12.54 4.30 -16.15
C HIS A 172 -13.29 3.75 -17.37
N ARG A 173 -14.50 3.29 -17.15
CA ARG A 173 -15.44 2.85 -18.20
C ARG A 173 -16.87 2.81 -17.66
N ARG A 174 -17.83 2.75 -18.53
CA ARG A 174 -19.19 2.38 -18.13
C ARG A 174 -19.32 0.86 -18.13
N LEU A 175 -19.93 0.31 -17.08
CA LEU A 175 -20.30 -1.11 -17.05
C LEU A 175 -21.60 -1.34 -17.81
N ASP A 176 -22.53 -0.37 -17.74
CA ASP A 176 -23.77 -0.29 -18.49
C ASP A 176 -24.27 1.18 -18.52
N GLU A 177 -25.53 1.40 -18.93
CA GLU A 177 -26.10 2.75 -19.02
C GLU A 177 -26.24 3.46 -17.67
N ARG A 178 -26.31 2.73 -16.55
CA ARG A 178 -26.54 3.28 -15.21
C ARG A 178 -25.31 3.28 -14.33
N VAL A 179 -24.35 2.39 -14.58
CA VAL A 179 -23.23 2.14 -13.67
C VAL A 179 -21.90 2.56 -14.31
N GLY A 180 -21.22 3.49 -13.67
CA GLY A 180 -19.83 3.86 -13.97
C GLY A 180 -18.84 2.99 -13.17
N TYR A 181 -17.61 2.89 -13.68
CA TYR A 181 -16.51 2.18 -13.04
C TYR A 181 -15.26 3.03 -13.10
N ILE A 182 -14.56 3.12 -11.97
CA ILE A 182 -13.24 3.72 -11.86
C ILE A 182 -12.36 2.77 -11.07
N ARG A 183 -11.12 2.51 -11.56
CA ARG A 183 -10.09 1.82 -10.80
C ARG A 183 -8.93 2.73 -10.56
N VAL A 184 -8.42 2.78 -9.32
CA VAL A 184 -7.25 3.56 -8.93
C VAL A 184 -6.16 2.61 -8.45
N SER A 185 -5.04 2.53 -9.19
CA SER A 185 -3.96 1.58 -8.91
C SER A 185 -2.98 2.04 -7.83
N LYS A 186 -2.76 3.36 -7.71
CA LYS A 186 -1.81 3.98 -6.78
C LYS A 186 -2.12 5.46 -6.65
N PHE A 187 -1.70 6.09 -5.56
CA PHE A 187 -1.76 7.54 -5.36
C PHE A 187 -0.34 8.14 -5.37
N PRO A 188 0.28 8.38 -6.55
CA PRO A 188 1.65 8.83 -6.63
C PRO A 188 1.82 10.27 -6.16
N GLY A 189 2.99 10.55 -5.56
CA GLY A 189 3.45 11.89 -5.21
C GLY A 189 2.68 12.55 -4.05
N ILE A 190 3.39 13.21 -3.13
CA ILE A 190 2.78 13.90 -1.98
C ILE A 190 1.82 14.99 -2.43
N LEU A 191 2.18 15.75 -3.46
CA LEU A 191 1.32 16.78 -4.03
C LEU A 191 0.36 16.27 -5.12
N GLY A 192 0.57 15.07 -5.65
CA GLY A 192 -0.32 14.26 -6.48
C GLY A 192 -1.27 15.00 -7.43
N MET A 193 -0.87 16.16 -7.97
CA MET A 193 -1.75 16.95 -8.85
C MET A 193 -2.11 16.21 -10.15
N GLY A 194 -1.22 15.33 -10.62
CA GLY A 194 -1.46 14.50 -11.79
C GLY A 194 -2.63 13.54 -11.57
N ILE A 195 -2.55 12.72 -10.54
CA ILE A 195 -3.58 11.73 -10.21
C ILE A 195 -4.92 12.40 -9.85
N ALA A 196 -4.91 13.56 -9.18
CA ALA A 196 -6.15 14.30 -8.91
C ALA A 196 -6.84 14.73 -10.22
N LYS A 197 -6.07 15.16 -11.24
CA LYS A 197 -6.61 15.48 -12.57
C LYS A 197 -7.11 14.25 -13.32
N GLU A 198 -6.44 13.10 -13.18
CA GLU A 198 -6.91 11.85 -13.77
C GLU A 198 -8.26 11.44 -13.16
N ILE A 199 -8.42 11.53 -11.82
CA ILE A 199 -9.69 11.27 -11.13
C ILE A 199 -10.77 12.24 -11.63
N ASP A 200 -10.49 13.54 -11.69
CA ASP A 200 -11.44 14.55 -12.21
C ASP A 200 -11.87 14.23 -13.65
N SER A 201 -10.94 13.79 -14.48
CA SER A 201 -11.20 13.46 -15.88
C SER A 201 -12.04 12.18 -16.00
N ALA A 202 -11.76 11.17 -15.19
CA ALA A 202 -12.52 9.93 -15.13
C ALA A 202 -13.97 10.16 -14.70
N ILE A 203 -14.19 10.92 -13.62
CA ILE A 203 -15.54 11.27 -13.16
C ILE A 203 -16.34 12.03 -14.24
N ARG A 204 -15.71 13.02 -14.89
CA ARG A 204 -16.38 13.78 -15.97
C ARG A 204 -16.70 12.90 -17.19
N ALA A 205 -15.81 11.99 -17.56
CA ALA A 205 -15.99 11.11 -18.71
C ALA A 205 -17.16 10.12 -18.53
N LEU A 206 -17.49 9.76 -17.31
CA LEU A 206 -18.60 8.86 -17.00
C LEU A 206 -19.99 9.52 -17.15
N ARG A 207 -20.07 10.85 -17.28
CA ARG A 207 -21.33 11.59 -17.55
C ARG A 207 -22.45 11.28 -16.56
N ASN A 208 -22.15 11.41 -15.25
CA ASN A 208 -23.10 11.25 -14.15
C ASN A 208 -23.92 9.94 -14.21
N PRO A 209 -23.32 8.79 -14.01
CA PRO A 209 -24.06 7.54 -13.88
C PRO A 209 -24.89 7.56 -12.58
N ASP A 210 -25.92 6.71 -12.49
CA ASP A 210 -26.75 6.58 -11.28
C ASP A 210 -25.95 5.99 -10.11
N ALA A 211 -25.01 5.12 -10.44
CA ALA A 211 -24.11 4.50 -9.47
C ALA A 211 -22.65 4.44 -9.98
N LEU A 212 -21.71 4.40 -9.04
CA LEU A 212 -20.27 4.32 -9.31
C LEU A 212 -19.66 3.14 -8.57
N VAL A 213 -18.99 2.26 -9.30
CA VAL A 213 -18.10 1.26 -8.71
C VAL A 213 -16.68 1.83 -8.68
N ILE A 214 -16.12 1.99 -7.48
CA ILE A 214 -14.73 2.42 -7.26
C ILE A 214 -13.90 1.19 -6.89
N ASP A 215 -12.99 0.78 -7.77
CA ASP A 215 -12.15 -0.39 -7.56
C ASP A 215 -10.79 0.00 -6.97
N MET A 216 -10.61 -0.35 -5.70
CA MET A 216 -9.38 -0.12 -4.92
C MET A 216 -8.59 -1.42 -4.73
N ARG A 217 -9.01 -2.54 -5.34
CA ARG A 217 -8.29 -3.82 -5.22
C ARG A 217 -6.89 -3.72 -5.77
N GLY A 218 -5.94 -4.24 -5.00
CA GLY A 218 -4.53 -4.18 -5.36
C GLY A 218 -3.92 -2.77 -5.30
N ASN A 219 -4.63 -1.77 -4.78
CA ASN A 219 -4.12 -0.40 -4.72
C ASN A 219 -2.82 -0.34 -3.90
N LEU A 220 -1.74 0.14 -4.55
CA LEU A 220 -0.39 0.17 -3.99
C LEU A 220 -0.15 1.30 -2.97
N GLY A 221 -1.21 1.97 -2.56
CA GLY A 221 -1.16 2.97 -1.50
C GLY A 221 -0.55 4.29 -1.92
N SER A 222 0.23 4.86 -0.99
CA SER A 222 0.70 6.24 -0.92
C SER A 222 -0.39 7.23 -0.46
N VAL A 223 0.03 8.34 0.14
CA VAL A 223 -0.86 9.33 0.74
C VAL A 223 -0.56 10.70 0.16
N GLY A 224 -1.60 11.41 -0.29
CA GLY A 224 -1.43 12.73 -0.88
C GLY A 224 -2.70 13.26 -1.54
N ALA A 225 -2.54 14.14 -2.52
CA ALA A 225 -3.65 14.83 -3.16
C ALA A 225 -4.64 13.89 -3.88
N GLY A 226 -4.17 12.74 -4.39
CA GLY A 226 -5.06 11.78 -5.04
C GLY A 226 -6.08 11.17 -4.10
N ASN A 227 -5.65 10.77 -2.89
CA ASN A 227 -6.58 10.29 -1.85
C ASN A 227 -7.58 11.36 -1.47
N LEU A 228 -7.07 12.58 -1.19
CA LEU A 228 -7.92 13.72 -0.84
C LEU A 228 -8.97 14.00 -1.90
N ARG A 229 -8.57 14.03 -3.19
CA ARG A 229 -9.49 14.25 -4.30
C ARG A 229 -10.56 13.16 -4.41
N LEU A 230 -10.15 11.88 -4.32
CA LEU A 230 -11.10 10.77 -4.39
C LEU A 230 -12.09 10.82 -3.22
N MET A 231 -11.63 11.01 -1.99
CA MET A 231 -12.50 11.16 -0.82
C MET A 231 -13.42 12.39 -0.92
N SER A 232 -12.94 13.48 -1.52
CA SER A 232 -13.75 14.68 -1.74
C SER A 232 -14.87 14.47 -2.77
N TYR A 233 -14.76 13.47 -3.64
CA TYR A 233 -15.89 13.07 -4.50
C TYR A 233 -16.96 12.25 -3.77
N LEU A 234 -16.60 11.61 -2.65
CA LEU A 234 -17.57 10.79 -1.89
C LEU A 234 -18.55 11.63 -1.06
N THR A 235 -18.22 12.90 -0.77
CA THR A 235 -19.05 13.79 0.06
C THR A 235 -19.02 15.22 -0.45
N PRO A 236 -20.16 15.96 -0.40
CA PRO A 236 -20.16 17.38 -0.74
C PRO A 236 -19.46 18.27 0.30
N ASP A 237 -19.30 17.76 1.53
CA ASP A 237 -18.91 18.56 2.69
C ASP A 237 -17.41 18.45 2.98
N ARG A 238 -16.90 19.41 3.77
CA ARG A 238 -15.59 19.31 4.40
C ARG A 238 -15.68 18.47 5.66
N ILE A 239 -15.15 17.26 5.60
CA ILE A 239 -15.16 16.29 6.70
C ILE A 239 -13.72 15.91 7.05
N PRO A 240 -13.33 15.93 8.33
CA PRO A 240 -12.06 15.38 8.77
C PRO A 240 -12.01 13.88 8.47
N VAL A 241 -10.91 13.44 7.83
CA VAL A 241 -10.69 12.03 7.46
C VAL A 241 -9.95 11.29 8.55
N GLY A 242 -8.90 11.91 9.06
CA GLY A 242 -8.00 11.34 10.05
C GLY A 242 -6.71 12.14 10.11
N TYR A 243 -5.77 11.66 10.90
CA TYR A 243 -4.52 12.34 11.12
C TYR A 243 -3.35 11.36 11.23
N SER A 244 -2.18 11.81 10.80
CA SER A 244 -0.92 11.10 11.00
C SER A 244 -0.16 11.69 12.18
N LEU A 245 0.57 10.85 12.91
CA LEU A 245 1.37 11.23 14.06
C LEU A 245 2.79 10.71 13.91
N THR A 246 3.75 11.61 14.10
CA THR A 246 5.15 11.25 14.33
C THR A 246 5.36 10.86 15.78
N ARG A 247 6.42 10.08 16.06
CA ARG A 247 6.84 9.77 17.43
C ARG A 247 7.02 11.02 18.29
N ALA A 248 7.70 12.04 17.77
CA ALA A 248 7.97 13.29 18.50
C ALA A 248 6.66 13.96 18.96
N ARG A 249 5.67 14.05 18.08
CA ARG A 249 4.37 14.62 18.42
C ARG A 249 3.61 13.78 19.44
N ALA A 250 3.65 12.46 19.31
CA ALA A 250 3.03 11.55 20.28
C ALA A 250 3.61 11.71 21.67
N GLN A 251 4.95 11.94 21.80
CA GLN A 251 5.62 12.15 23.08
C GLN A 251 5.35 13.53 23.69
N GLN A 252 5.24 14.58 22.88
CA GLN A 252 4.97 15.94 23.33
C GLN A 252 3.52 16.15 23.77
N GLY A 253 2.62 15.24 23.40
CA GLY A 253 1.18 15.43 23.50
C GLY A 253 0.63 16.25 22.33
N TYR A 254 -0.65 16.08 22.02
CA TYR A 254 -1.30 16.78 20.90
C TYR A 254 -2.80 16.90 21.12
N ARG A 255 -3.38 17.88 20.46
CA ARG A 255 -4.82 17.96 20.19
C ARG A 255 -4.97 17.84 18.66
N ARG A 256 -5.76 16.88 18.21
CA ARG A 256 -5.91 16.58 16.76
C ARG A 256 -6.44 17.77 15.95
N GLU A 257 -7.21 18.64 16.60
CA GLU A 257 -7.77 19.87 16.01
C GLU A 257 -6.70 20.94 15.75
N GLU A 258 -5.57 20.89 16.45
CA GLU A 258 -4.46 21.83 16.36
C GLU A 258 -3.36 21.37 15.38
N LEU A 259 -3.46 20.14 14.86
CA LEU A 259 -2.52 19.67 13.87
C LEU A 259 -2.66 20.44 12.55
N ALA A 260 -1.55 20.59 11.83
CA ALA A 260 -1.58 21.19 10.50
C ALA A 260 -2.54 20.44 9.59
N GLN A 261 -3.37 21.19 8.84
CA GLN A 261 -4.44 20.61 8.02
C GLN A 261 -4.06 20.58 6.54
N PHE A 262 -4.26 19.41 5.91
CA PHE A 262 -4.23 19.25 4.46
C PHE A 262 -5.66 19.22 3.93
N THR A 263 -6.11 20.35 3.42
CA THR A 263 -7.52 20.59 3.04
C THR A 263 -7.73 20.90 1.56
N GLU A 264 -6.67 21.22 0.82
CA GLU A 264 -6.78 21.66 -0.57
C GLU A 264 -5.56 21.23 -1.38
N ILE A 265 -5.82 20.77 -2.59
CA ILE A 265 -4.78 20.43 -3.55
C ILE A 265 -4.29 21.71 -4.23
N PRO A 266 -2.96 21.96 -4.31
CA PRO A 266 -2.43 23.13 -5.01
C PRO A 266 -2.93 23.17 -6.46
N ARG A 267 -3.45 24.30 -6.88
CA ARG A 267 -3.98 24.48 -8.26
C ARG A 267 -2.89 24.54 -9.32
N SER A 268 -1.66 24.84 -8.93
CA SER A 268 -0.51 24.89 -9.84
C SER A 268 0.78 24.44 -9.15
N LYS A 269 1.77 24.00 -9.95
CA LYS A 269 3.12 23.66 -9.46
C LYS A 269 3.81 24.84 -8.77
N LEU A 270 3.46 26.09 -9.14
CA LEU A 270 4.03 27.31 -8.53
C LEU A 270 3.53 27.53 -7.09
N LEU A 271 2.35 27.07 -6.74
CA LEU A 271 1.78 27.17 -5.39
C LEU A 271 2.18 25.99 -4.49
N ALA A 272 2.73 24.94 -5.06
CA ALA A 272 3.15 23.74 -4.34
C ALA A 272 4.16 24.05 -3.19
N PRO A 273 5.18 24.91 -3.37
CA PRO A 273 6.10 25.25 -2.29
C PRO A 273 5.41 25.93 -1.09
N LEU A 274 4.38 26.75 -1.34
CA LEU A 274 3.61 27.42 -0.26
C LEU A 274 2.83 26.41 0.58
N THR A 275 2.31 25.35 -0.06
CA THR A 275 1.63 24.27 0.66
C THR A 275 2.63 23.48 1.49
N LEU A 276 3.83 23.21 0.97
CA LEU A 276 4.90 22.52 1.70
C LEU A 276 5.47 23.36 2.85
N LEU A 277 5.44 24.71 2.76
CA LEU A 277 5.86 25.58 3.83
C LEU A 277 5.02 25.44 5.10
N ARG A 278 3.74 25.05 4.97
CA ARG A 278 2.87 24.79 6.13
C ARG A 278 3.31 23.57 6.94
N PHE A 279 4.17 22.72 6.37
CA PHE A 279 4.72 21.50 7.00
C PHE A 279 6.20 21.65 7.39
N LYS A 280 6.71 22.91 7.48
CA LYS A 280 8.14 23.20 7.63
C LYS A 280 8.72 22.96 9.02
N ASP A 281 7.90 22.84 10.05
CA ASP A 281 8.38 22.72 11.45
C ASP A 281 8.95 21.33 11.80
N GLY A 282 9.31 20.53 10.79
CA GLY A 282 9.90 19.19 10.98
C GLY A 282 8.90 18.13 11.47
N ASP A 283 7.72 18.54 11.91
CA ASP A 283 6.65 17.66 12.33
C ASP A 283 5.75 17.31 11.14
N LYS A 284 5.77 16.03 10.75
CA LYS A 284 4.94 15.48 9.68
C LYS A 284 3.57 15.03 10.16
N SER A 285 3.16 15.45 11.36
CA SER A 285 1.83 15.17 11.90
C SER A 285 0.82 16.10 11.25
N ILE A 286 -0.13 15.54 10.52
CA ILE A 286 -1.12 16.30 9.75
C ILE A 286 -2.51 15.69 9.87
N THR A 287 -3.52 16.53 9.87
CA THR A 287 -4.92 16.15 9.70
C THR A 287 -5.32 16.30 8.24
N VAL A 288 -5.95 15.29 7.67
CA VAL A 288 -6.53 15.33 6.31
C VAL A 288 -8.02 15.69 6.43
N VAL A 289 -8.48 16.63 5.61
CA VAL A 289 -9.90 17.08 5.58
C VAL A 289 -10.31 17.16 4.12
N THR A 290 -11.48 16.63 3.76
CA THR A 290 -12.01 16.69 2.38
C THR A 290 -12.13 18.13 1.87
N GLU A 291 -12.05 18.33 0.54
CA GLU A 291 -12.04 19.68 -0.06
C GLU A 291 -13.40 20.40 0.01
N GLY A 292 -14.51 19.66 0.20
CA GLY A 292 -15.86 20.20 0.15
C GLY A 292 -16.25 20.62 -1.26
N LEU A 293 -16.36 19.65 -2.18
CA LEU A 293 -16.64 19.92 -3.60
C LEU A 293 -18.09 20.39 -3.86
N GLY A 294 -18.97 20.31 -2.86
CA GLY A 294 -20.38 20.71 -2.99
C GLY A 294 -21.06 19.97 -4.13
N LYS A 295 -21.72 20.69 -5.03
CA LYS A 295 -22.42 20.11 -6.19
C LYS A 295 -21.53 19.36 -7.20
N LYS A 296 -20.20 19.42 -7.07
CA LYS A 296 -19.27 18.71 -7.93
C LYS A 296 -18.92 17.32 -7.39
N SER A 297 -19.30 17.00 -6.15
CA SER A 297 -19.16 15.65 -5.60
C SER A 297 -20.05 14.68 -6.37
N PHE A 298 -19.81 13.39 -6.25
CA PHE A 298 -20.69 12.40 -6.84
C PHE A 298 -21.96 12.24 -5.98
N HIS A 299 -23.13 12.28 -6.61
CA HIS A 299 -24.42 12.25 -5.90
C HIS A 299 -25.18 10.94 -6.05
N GLY A 300 -24.67 10.00 -6.85
CA GLY A 300 -25.22 8.66 -7.00
C GLY A 300 -24.73 7.70 -5.91
N ARG A 301 -25.13 6.46 -6.03
CA ARG A 301 -24.65 5.38 -5.14
C ARG A 301 -23.22 5.01 -5.43
N ILE A 302 -22.49 4.66 -4.38
CA ILE A 302 -21.09 4.23 -4.50
C ILE A 302 -20.94 2.84 -3.91
N VAL A 303 -20.39 1.94 -4.72
CA VAL A 303 -19.90 0.63 -4.28
C VAL A 303 -18.39 0.64 -4.42
N MET A 304 -17.68 0.26 -3.36
CA MET A 304 -16.21 0.24 -3.36
C MET A 304 -15.68 -1.18 -3.26
N LEU A 305 -14.89 -1.60 -4.25
CA LEU A 305 -14.20 -2.87 -4.23
C LEU A 305 -12.88 -2.75 -3.48
N VAL A 306 -12.66 -3.66 -2.55
CA VAL A 306 -11.43 -3.76 -1.74
C VAL A 306 -10.97 -5.20 -1.64
N ASN A 307 -9.67 -5.42 -1.38
CA ASN A 307 -9.15 -6.75 -1.11
C ASN A 307 -7.90 -6.69 -0.21
N GLU A 308 -7.37 -7.85 0.14
CA GLU A 308 -6.19 -8.08 0.98
C GLU A 308 -4.90 -7.44 0.43
N HIS A 309 -4.94 -6.92 -0.79
CA HIS A 309 -3.85 -6.19 -1.45
C HIS A 309 -4.10 -4.67 -1.55
N THR A 310 -5.24 -4.20 -1.04
CA THR A 310 -5.48 -2.76 -0.82
C THR A 310 -4.67 -2.31 0.38
N ILE A 311 -3.69 -1.41 0.19
CA ILE A 311 -2.76 -0.99 1.25
C ILE A 311 -2.75 0.53 1.47
N SER A 312 -2.32 0.97 2.66
CA SER A 312 -1.94 2.36 2.96
C SER A 312 -3.02 3.38 2.55
N GLY A 313 -2.73 4.26 1.60
CA GLY A 313 -3.68 5.26 1.11
C GLY A 313 -4.98 4.70 0.56
N GLY A 314 -4.97 3.48 0.02
CA GLY A 314 -6.17 2.76 -0.38
C GLY A 314 -7.05 2.42 0.81
N GLU A 315 -6.44 2.03 1.94
CA GLU A 315 -7.15 1.74 3.18
C GLU A 315 -7.71 3.00 3.84
N ILE A 316 -7.01 4.14 3.72
CA ILE A 316 -7.51 5.43 4.20
C ILE A 316 -8.82 5.80 3.47
N VAL A 317 -8.86 5.65 2.14
CA VAL A 317 -10.06 5.91 1.35
C VAL A 317 -11.19 4.95 1.71
N ALA A 318 -10.91 3.66 1.83
CA ALA A 318 -11.89 2.64 2.19
C ALA A 318 -12.42 2.84 3.62
N GLY A 319 -11.52 3.12 4.58
CA GLY A 319 -11.88 3.40 5.96
C GLY A 319 -12.75 4.64 6.10
N PHE A 320 -12.39 5.74 5.43
CA PHE A 320 -13.19 6.95 5.39
C PHE A 320 -14.59 6.70 4.81
N ALA A 321 -14.67 5.97 3.69
CA ALA A 321 -15.94 5.63 3.07
C ALA A 321 -16.82 4.78 3.99
N SER A 322 -16.23 3.83 4.71
CA SER A 322 -16.91 2.96 5.69
C SER A 322 -17.39 3.75 6.92
N ASP A 323 -16.50 4.55 7.53
CA ASP A 323 -16.77 5.30 8.76
C ASP A 323 -17.95 6.26 8.60
N HIS A 324 -18.02 6.90 7.45
CA HIS A 324 -19.06 7.88 7.13
C HIS A 324 -20.23 7.32 6.31
N LYS A 325 -20.25 5.99 6.04
CA LYS A 325 -21.28 5.31 5.22
C LYS A 325 -21.47 5.94 3.85
N LEU A 326 -20.37 6.35 3.21
CA LEU A 326 -20.36 7.02 1.91
C LEU A 326 -20.31 6.05 0.74
N ALA A 327 -19.95 4.79 0.99
CA ALA A 327 -19.95 3.71 0.01
C ALA A 327 -20.27 2.38 0.69
N THR A 328 -20.83 1.43 -0.07
CA THR A 328 -20.94 0.02 0.32
C THR A 328 -19.68 -0.71 -0.12
N LEU A 329 -18.93 -1.28 0.84
CA LEU A 329 -17.68 -1.99 0.56
C LEU A 329 -17.94 -3.45 0.22
N VAL A 330 -17.31 -3.94 -0.86
CA VAL A 330 -17.45 -5.31 -1.38
C VAL A 330 -16.06 -5.91 -1.60
N GLY A 331 -15.88 -7.18 -1.26
CA GLY A 331 -14.63 -7.92 -1.51
C GLY A 331 -14.08 -8.63 -0.29
N SER A 332 -12.77 -8.56 -0.06
CA SER A 332 -12.09 -9.11 1.12
C SER A 332 -11.56 -7.98 2.01
N PRO A 333 -11.29 -8.24 3.31
CA PRO A 333 -10.66 -7.26 4.19
C PRO A 333 -9.36 -6.70 3.58
N THR A 334 -9.08 -5.41 3.80
CA THR A 334 -7.85 -4.79 3.31
C THR A 334 -6.62 -5.28 4.07
N ALA A 335 -5.42 -4.90 3.65
CA ALA A 335 -4.18 -5.47 4.15
C ALA A 335 -3.83 -5.15 5.61
N GLY A 336 -4.41 -4.10 6.20
CA GLY A 336 -4.00 -3.62 7.52
C GLY A 336 -2.57 -3.09 7.56
N LYS A 337 -2.14 -2.38 6.51
CA LYS A 337 -0.76 -1.85 6.32
C LYS A 337 -0.78 -0.34 6.15
N LEU A 338 -1.21 0.35 7.19
CA LEU A 338 -1.45 1.80 7.19
C LEU A 338 -0.27 2.64 7.65
N LEU A 339 0.67 2.05 8.37
CA LEU A 339 1.77 2.80 8.98
C LEU A 339 2.73 3.37 7.93
N GLY A 340 3.12 4.62 8.11
CA GLY A 340 4.23 5.20 7.38
C GLY A 340 5.56 4.63 7.91
N TRP A 341 6.44 4.17 7.02
CA TRP A 341 7.68 3.50 7.38
C TRP A 341 8.91 4.09 6.70
N ALA A 342 10.07 3.80 7.24
CA ALA A 342 11.36 4.15 6.67
C ALA A 342 12.32 2.96 6.75
N SER A 343 13.17 2.83 5.74
CA SER A 343 14.34 1.95 5.78
C SER A 343 15.55 2.80 6.22
N ILE A 344 16.16 2.45 7.33
CA ILE A 344 17.18 3.21 8.03
C ILE A 344 18.48 2.42 7.98
N SER A 345 19.59 3.03 7.53
CA SER A 345 20.88 2.38 7.60
C SER A 345 21.30 2.22 9.07
N VAL A 346 21.73 1.03 9.44
CA VAL A 346 22.21 0.68 10.78
C VAL A 346 23.70 0.32 10.78
N GLY A 347 24.42 0.69 9.72
CA GLY A 347 25.85 0.40 9.54
C GLY A 347 26.10 -0.97 8.89
N HIS A 348 27.35 -1.20 8.49
CA HIS A 348 27.81 -2.47 7.91
C HIS A 348 26.96 -2.97 6.73
N GLU A 349 26.55 -2.06 5.84
CA GLU A 349 25.62 -2.34 4.71
C GLU A 349 24.30 -2.98 5.15
N CYS A 350 23.91 -2.83 6.43
CA CYS A 350 22.67 -3.31 6.96
C CYS A 350 21.63 -2.19 7.05
N PHE A 351 20.37 -2.59 6.93
CA PHE A 351 19.21 -1.71 7.09
C PHE A 351 18.21 -2.28 8.10
N LEU A 352 17.49 -1.37 8.73
CA LEU A 352 16.31 -1.67 9.52
C LEU A 352 15.12 -0.91 8.91
N THR A 353 14.13 -1.62 8.42
CA THR A 353 12.85 -1.05 8.01
C THR A 353 11.91 -1.11 9.19
N LEU A 354 11.31 0.02 9.58
CA LEU A 354 10.33 0.06 10.66
C LEU A 354 9.32 1.20 10.47
N PRO A 355 8.12 1.06 11.08
CA PRO A 355 7.12 2.12 11.09
C PRO A 355 7.61 3.32 11.90
N THR A 356 7.45 4.51 11.30
CA THR A 356 7.90 5.78 11.87
C THR A 356 6.78 6.80 12.04
N VAL A 357 5.62 6.56 11.40
CA VAL A 357 4.45 7.43 11.43
C VAL A 357 3.20 6.58 11.60
N ASN A 358 2.37 6.93 12.55
CA ASN A 358 1.06 6.32 12.75
C ASN A 358 -0.01 7.06 11.94
N TYR A 359 -1.12 6.39 11.62
CA TYR A 359 -2.33 6.98 11.11
C TYR A 359 -3.53 6.56 11.97
N VAL A 360 -4.37 7.52 12.32
CA VAL A 360 -5.58 7.33 13.10
C VAL A 360 -6.75 7.99 12.37
N THR A 361 -7.88 7.31 12.24
CA THR A 361 -9.08 7.91 11.67
C THR A 361 -9.58 9.05 12.57
N TRP A 362 -10.41 9.93 12.04
CA TRP A 362 -11.00 10.99 12.87
C TRP A 362 -11.82 10.42 14.03
N GLU A 363 -12.43 9.25 13.85
CA GLU A 363 -13.18 8.53 14.88
C GLU A 363 -12.29 7.82 15.92
N GLY A 364 -10.96 7.94 15.80
CA GLY A 364 -9.99 7.36 16.75
C GLY A 364 -9.67 5.90 16.50
N ARG A 365 -10.04 5.32 15.34
CA ARG A 365 -9.75 3.94 14.99
C ARG A 365 -8.42 3.81 14.27
N THR A 366 -7.80 2.65 14.38
CA THR A 366 -6.69 2.22 13.54
C THR A 366 -7.06 0.93 12.82
N PHE A 367 -6.62 0.80 11.58
CA PHE A 367 -6.81 -0.42 10.77
C PHE A 367 -5.53 -1.26 10.70
N GLU A 368 -4.51 -0.88 11.44
CA GLU A 368 -3.26 -1.64 11.43
C GLU A 368 -3.52 -3.10 11.83
N ARG A 369 -3.00 -4.03 11.03
CA ARG A 369 -3.17 -5.49 11.15
C ARG A 369 -4.58 -6.04 10.87
N THR A 370 -5.63 -5.28 11.08
CA THR A 370 -7.02 -5.74 10.89
C THR A 370 -7.57 -5.43 9.51
N GLY A 371 -7.08 -4.35 8.90
CA GLY A 371 -7.65 -3.82 7.66
C GLY A 371 -9.04 -3.23 7.83
N VAL A 372 -9.60 -2.76 6.74
CA VAL A 372 -11.00 -2.34 6.62
C VAL A 372 -11.82 -3.55 6.20
N ILE A 373 -12.84 -3.87 6.98
CA ILE A 373 -13.72 -5.02 6.71
C ILE A 373 -14.81 -4.56 5.74
N PRO A 374 -15.04 -5.27 4.61
CA PRO A 374 -16.10 -4.95 3.69
C PRO A 374 -17.49 -5.29 4.24
N ASP A 375 -18.53 -4.56 3.81
CA ASP A 375 -19.92 -4.82 4.16
C ASP A 375 -20.41 -6.15 3.55
N HIS A 376 -19.96 -6.47 2.32
CA HIS A 376 -20.23 -7.70 1.62
C HIS A 376 -18.94 -8.46 1.35
N HIS A 377 -18.72 -9.56 2.06
CA HIS A 377 -17.54 -10.40 1.85
C HIS A 377 -17.71 -11.24 0.59
N VAL A 378 -16.93 -10.94 -0.43
CA VAL A 378 -16.85 -11.66 -1.71
C VAL A 378 -15.38 -11.98 -1.97
N PRO A 379 -14.90 -13.19 -1.62
CA PRO A 379 -13.50 -13.56 -1.82
C PRO A 379 -13.17 -13.67 -3.32
N PHE A 380 -11.89 -13.47 -3.65
CA PHE A 380 -11.39 -13.75 -4.99
C PHE A 380 -11.59 -15.23 -5.35
N SER A 381 -12.11 -15.53 -6.54
CA SER A 381 -12.21 -16.89 -7.07
C SER A 381 -11.18 -17.11 -8.18
N PRO A 382 -10.12 -17.88 -7.91
CA PRO A 382 -9.15 -18.25 -8.94
C PRO A 382 -9.79 -18.98 -10.13
N GLU A 383 -10.76 -19.86 -9.88
CA GLU A 383 -11.47 -20.61 -10.91
C GLU A 383 -12.24 -19.66 -11.85
N ALA A 384 -12.95 -18.68 -11.28
CA ALA A 384 -13.66 -17.68 -12.06
C ALA A 384 -12.67 -16.82 -12.88
N ALA A 385 -11.56 -16.39 -12.28
CA ALA A 385 -10.54 -15.61 -12.96
C ALA A 385 -9.87 -16.37 -14.11
N ILE A 386 -9.58 -17.67 -13.94
CA ILE A 386 -9.09 -18.56 -15.00
C ILE A 386 -10.13 -18.67 -16.12
N GLY A 387 -11.41 -18.68 -15.77
CA GLY A 387 -12.53 -18.63 -16.72
C GLY A 387 -12.77 -17.25 -17.35
N GLY A 388 -11.99 -16.25 -17.02
CA GLY A 388 -12.12 -14.87 -17.52
C GLY A 388 -13.23 -14.05 -16.85
N ILE A 389 -13.71 -14.49 -15.67
CA ILE A 389 -14.78 -13.83 -14.91
C ILE A 389 -14.20 -13.15 -13.67
N ASP A 390 -14.46 -11.85 -13.51
CA ASP A 390 -14.19 -11.11 -12.27
C ASP A 390 -15.43 -11.21 -11.36
N ASN A 391 -15.44 -12.21 -10.47
CA ASN A 391 -16.57 -12.49 -9.58
C ASN A 391 -16.85 -11.35 -8.60
N GLN A 392 -15.83 -10.64 -8.13
CA GLN A 392 -15.99 -9.52 -7.22
C GLN A 392 -16.59 -8.30 -7.94
N LEU A 393 -16.12 -7.99 -9.16
CA LEU A 393 -16.70 -6.91 -9.97
C LEU A 393 -18.14 -7.23 -10.38
N ALA A 394 -18.44 -8.47 -10.70
CA ALA A 394 -19.81 -8.89 -11.01
C ALA A 394 -20.75 -8.64 -9.84
N ALA A 395 -20.35 -9.04 -8.62
CA ALA A 395 -21.12 -8.79 -7.40
C ALA A 395 -21.30 -7.30 -7.10
N ALA A 396 -20.22 -6.51 -7.25
CA ALA A 396 -20.29 -5.06 -7.03
C ALA A 396 -21.19 -4.36 -8.05
N ALA A 397 -21.14 -4.75 -9.32
CA ALA A 397 -22.00 -4.20 -10.37
C ALA A 397 -23.47 -4.54 -10.16
N GLU A 398 -23.78 -5.76 -9.71
CA GLU A 398 -25.13 -6.16 -9.35
C GLU A 398 -25.67 -5.33 -8.19
N LEU A 399 -24.90 -5.20 -7.12
CA LEU A 399 -25.25 -4.37 -5.98
C LEU A 399 -25.48 -2.90 -6.37
N ALA A 400 -24.60 -2.35 -7.23
CA ALA A 400 -24.74 -0.98 -7.73
C ALA A 400 -26.03 -0.73 -8.52
N ARG A 401 -26.62 -1.76 -9.14
CA ARG A 401 -27.89 -1.67 -9.88
C ARG A 401 -29.11 -1.76 -8.97
N THR A 402 -29.01 -2.50 -7.88
CA THR A 402 -30.15 -2.87 -7.01
C THR A 402 -30.34 -1.92 -5.84
N LEU A 403 -29.30 -1.30 -5.36
CA LEU A 403 -29.33 -0.26 -4.32
C LEU A 403 -29.80 1.09 -4.90
#